data_e653384eb573e6339b7d64b29709358a
#
_entry.id   e653384eb573e6339b7d64b29709358a
#
_cell.length_a   1.000
_cell.length_b   1.000
_cell.length_c   1.000
_cell.angle_alpha   90.00
_cell.angle_beta   90.00
_cell.angle_gamma   90.00
#
_symmetry.space_group_name_H-M   'P 1'
#
loop_
_entity.id
_entity.type
_entity.pdbx_description
1 polymer ?
#
loop_
_entity_poly.entity_id
_entity_poly.type
_entity_poly.pdbx_seq_one_letter_code
_entity_poly.pdbx_strand_id
1 'polypeptide(L)'
;MPKRHSFFWKLLVPLVRLFLLIKFGYTFEYVKNAPEKFIVLANHTTDFDPLFVGSSFNNFMRFVGSEHIARWKVFPLLKFAFDPIMRYKGMTASATVMEMIRTVRGGTSVCMFAEGVRSWDGLPSPILPATGKVIKSAKCALITYRISGGYFASPMWSEGSGTRKGKVYGRPVNIYSADQLAKMSVSEINDIINADLYEDAYEIQKQNPVKYKGKNLAEKMDTMLFICPECGKMDTLSSKNDTVSCCECGHSFTYDEYGMLHGCKFETVRDLSLWQKDEIAKHAETVTYTSPLGSLIKVEKHEETPLTNGAVTMTAEKLTCGEYEFAVSDIMDLAMHGRHALVFSTNDGYFELIVENSGNAFKYQLLFNALKKAVATAE
;
A
#
# COMPACT_ATOMS: atom_id res chain seq x y z
N MET A 1 22.63 13.92 -13.71
CA MET A 1 21.22 13.71 -14.04
C MET A 1 20.93 14.19 -15.47
N PRO A 2 20.24 13.42 -16.33
CA PRO A 2 19.86 13.88 -17.67
C PRO A 2 18.95 15.12 -17.59
N LYS A 3 19.27 16.18 -18.32
CA LYS A 3 18.52 17.45 -18.36
C LYS A 3 17.03 17.27 -18.72
N ARG A 4 16.70 16.18 -19.48
CA ARG A 4 15.35 15.85 -19.90
C ARG A 4 14.37 15.61 -18.72
N HIS A 5 14.78 14.91 -17.66
CA HIS A 5 13.93 14.63 -16.51
C HIS A 5 13.52 15.91 -15.78
N SER A 6 14.46 16.82 -15.59
CA SER A 6 14.17 18.12 -15.00
C SER A 6 13.26 18.98 -15.90
N PHE A 7 13.38 18.86 -17.21
CA PHE A 7 12.50 19.52 -18.16
C PHE A 7 11.06 19.01 -18.04
N PHE A 8 10.85 17.69 -18.12
CA PHE A 8 9.51 17.11 -17.96
C PHE A 8 8.91 17.41 -16.61
N TRP A 9 9.72 17.38 -15.53
CA TRP A 9 9.26 17.74 -14.19
C TRP A 9 8.70 19.17 -14.15
N LYS A 10 9.47 20.14 -14.62
CA LYS A 10 9.06 21.54 -14.64
C LYS A 10 7.83 21.81 -15.51
N LEU A 11 7.70 21.07 -16.60
CA LEU A 11 6.56 21.20 -17.52
C LEU A 11 5.28 20.59 -16.95
N LEU A 12 5.37 19.40 -16.34
CA LEU A 12 4.19 18.61 -15.95
C LEU A 12 3.69 18.90 -14.52
N VAL A 13 4.58 19.23 -13.58
CA VAL A 13 4.17 19.46 -12.18
C VAL A 13 3.11 20.55 -12.02
N PRO A 14 3.14 21.71 -12.71
CA PRO A 14 2.05 22.69 -12.62
C PRO A 14 0.69 22.14 -13.08
N LEU A 15 0.68 21.34 -14.15
CA LEU A 15 -0.55 20.70 -14.66
C LEU A 15 -1.06 19.64 -13.67
N VAL A 16 -0.16 18.86 -13.09
CA VAL A 16 -0.47 17.88 -12.04
C VAL A 16 -1.07 18.56 -10.80
N ARG A 17 -0.52 19.68 -10.34
CA ARG A 17 -1.06 20.47 -9.24
C ARG A 17 -2.50 20.91 -9.48
N LEU A 18 -2.79 21.44 -10.67
CA LEU A 18 -4.14 21.84 -11.06
C LEU A 18 -5.09 20.62 -11.09
N PHE A 19 -4.65 19.52 -11.69
CA PHE A 19 -5.41 18.27 -11.73
C PHE A 19 -5.75 17.78 -10.30
N LEU A 20 -4.77 17.72 -9.40
CA LEU A 20 -4.95 17.25 -8.03
C LEU A 20 -5.86 18.17 -7.20
N LEU A 21 -5.76 19.49 -7.42
CA LEU A 21 -6.66 20.46 -6.77
C LEU A 21 -8.11 20.23 -7.22
N ILE A 22 -8.36 20.07 -8.52
CA ILE A 22 -9.72 19.88 -9.06
C ILE A 22 -10.29 18.53 -8.63
N LYS A 23 -9.48 17.46 -8.70
CA LYS A 23 -9.94 16.08 -8.46
C LYS A 23 -10.12 15.77 -7.00
N PHE A 24 -9.19 16.18 -6.14
CA PHE A 24 -9.11 15.78 -4.73
C PHE A 24 -9.28 16.94 -3.75
N GLY A 25 -9.28 18.20 -4.21
CA GLY A 25 -9.15 19.35 -3.32
C GLY A 25 -7.76 19.40 -2.67
N TYR A 26 -6.72 18.91 -3.40
CA TYR A 26 -5.38 18.79 -2.86
C TYR A 26 -4.71 20.15 -2.67
N THR A 27 -4.16 20.36 -1.47
CA THR A 27 -3.29 21.48 -1.10
C THR A 27 -2.00 20.95 -0.50
N PHE A 28 -0.95 21.73 -0.53
CA PHE A 28 0.36 21.26 -0.06
C PHE A 28 1.25 22.41 0.42
N GLU A 29 2.26 22.05 1.20
CA GLU A 29 3.37 22.93 1.53
C GLU A 29 4.56 22.69 0.59
N TYR A 30 5.17 23.77 0.12
CA TYR A 30 6.42 23.68 -0.61
C TYR A 30 7.58 23.33 0.34
N VAL A 31 8.42 22.40 -0.09
CA VAL A 31 9.69 22.15 0.57
C VAL A 31 10.68 23.25 0.20
N LYS A 32 10.71 24.29 1.03
CA LYS A 32 11.65 25.40 0.89
C LYS A 32 13.03 24.91 1.33
N ASN A 33 14.08 25.32 0.59
CA ASN A 33 15.47 24.99 0.91
C ASN A 33 15.73 23.47 1.00
N ALA A 34 15.14 22.69 0.11
CA ALA A 34 15.45 21.27 0.01
C ALA A 34 16.96 21.06 -0.18
N PRO A 35 17.58 20.12 0.55
CA PRO A 35 18.98 19.77 0.36
C PRO A 35 19.28 19.41 -1.10
N GLU A 36 20.55 19.50 -1.51
CA GLU A 36 20.96 19.19 -2.89
C GLU A 36 20.56 17.76 -3.32
N LYS A 37 20.71 16.81 -2.39
CA LYS A 37 20.34 15.40 -2.57
C LYS A 37 19.71 14.85 -1.29
N PHE A 38 18.61 14.15 -1.45
CA PHE A 38 17.84 13.63 -0.33
C PHE A 38 17.05 12.38 -0.71
N ILE A 39 16.64 11.64 0.30
CA ILE A 39 15.58 10.64 0.19
C ILE A 39 14.33 11.24 0.83
N VAL A 40 13.18 11.15 0.14
CA VAL A 40 11.87 11.40 0.73
C VAL A 40 11.28 10.06 1.15
N LEU A 41 10.85 9.97 2.41
CA LEU A 41 9.98 8.91 2.89
C LEU A 41 8.60 9.51 3.15
N ALA A 42 7.56 8.91 2.59
CA ALA A 42 6.18 9.34 2.79
C ALA A 42 5.30 8.16 3.24
N ASN A 43 4.19 8.46 3.93
CA ASN A 43 3.11 7.51 4.16
C ASN A 43 2.42 7.17 2.83
N HIS A 44 1.71 6.03 2.77
CA HIS A 44 1.14 5.52 1.51
C HIS A 44 -0.37 5.32 1.61
N THR A 45 -1.12 6.17 0.96
CA THR A 45 -2.58 6.22 1.06
C THR A 45 -3.31 5.94 -0.26
N THR A 46 -2.72 6.36 -1.40
CA THR A 46 -3.35 6.25 -2.72
C THR A 46 -2.34 5.96 -3.83
N ASP A 47 -2.79 5.56 -5.02
CA ASP A 47 -1.95 5.47 -6.22
C ASP A 47 -1.49 6.84 -6.73
N PHE A 48 -2.10 7.93 -6.24
CA PHE A 48 -1.75 9.30 -6.60
C PHE A 48 -0.66 9.90 -5.70
N ASP A 49 -0.21 9.19 -4.68
CA ASP A 49 0.77 9.70 -3.71
C ASP A 49 2.08 10.20 -4.36
N PRO A 50 2.63 9.57 -5.42
CA PRO A 50 3.79 10.13 -6.11
C PRO A 50 3.53 11.53 -6.68
N LEU A 51 2.31 11.80 -7.14
CA LEU A 51 1.90 13.10 -7.64
C LEU A 51 1.68 14.10 -6.50
N PHE A 52 1.10 13.65 -5.39
CA PHE A 52 0.95 14.47 -4.18
C PHE A 52 2.31 14.92 -3.65
N VAL A 53 3.22 13.98 -3.39
CA VAL A 53 4.58 14.30 -2.91
C VAL A 53 5.30 15.18 -3.92
N GLY A 54 5.31 14.78 -5.20
CA GLY A 54 6.00 15.52 -6.26
C GLY A 54 5.58 16.98 -6.37
N SER A 55 4.32 17.29 -6.04
CA SER A 55 3.78 18.65 -6.08
C SER A 55 4.46 19.61 -5.10
N SER A 56 5.03 19.10 -4.00
CA SER A 56 5.71 19.91 -2.99
C SER A 56 7.17 20.26 -3.33
N PHE A 57 7.71 19.68 -4.41
CA PHE A 57 9.11 19.82 -4.78
C PHE A 57 9.27 20.49 -6.15
N ASN A 58 10.23 21.41 -6.24
CA ASN A 58 10.61 22.01 -7.51
C ASN A 58 11.68 21.19 -8.26
N ASN A 59 12.40 20.36 -7.53
CA ASN A 59 13.46 19.52 -8.07
C ASN A 59 12.92 18.13 -8.42
N PHE A 60 13.43 17.61 -9.54
CA PHE A 60 13.14 16.24 -9.95
C PHE A 60 13.65 15.23 -8.93
N MET A 61 12.88 14.19 -8.71
CA MET A 61 13.27 12.99 -7.95
C MET A 61 12.78 11.73 -8.65
N ARG A 62 13.48 10.60 -8.49
CA ARG A 62 13.02 9.30 -8.93
C ARG A 62 12.12 8.68 -7.86
N PHE A 63 11.04 8.08 -8.29
CA PHE A 63 10.13 7.36 -7.40
C PHE A 63 10.41 5.87 -7.42
N VAL A 64 10.35 5.23 -6.25
CA VAL A 64 10.30 3.78 -6.16
C VAL A 64 8.86 3.34 -6.42
N GLY A 65 8.66 2.48 -7.40
CA GLY A 65 7.34 1.98 -7.79
C GLY A 65 7.32 0.46 -7.95
N SER A 66 6.12 -0.12 -7.90
CA SER A 66 5.92 -1.55 -8.13
C SER A 66 6.35 -1.93 -9.56
N GLU A 67 6.92 -3.12 -9.72
CA GLU A 67 7.30 -3.66 -11.03
C GLU A 67 6.11 -3.81 -11.99
N HIS A 68 4.89 -3.95 -11.48
CA HIS A 68 3.68 -4.01 -12.30
C HIS A 68 3.48 -2.78 -13.19
N ILE A 69 4.01 -1.62 -12.79
CA ILE A 69 4.01 -0.41 -13.63
C ILE A 69 4.78 -0.65 -14.92
N ALA A 70 5.81 -1.52 -14.90
CA ALA A 70 6.60 -1.86 -16.07
C ALA A 70 5.80 -2.61 -17.16
N ARG A 71 4.68 -3.22 -16.78
CA ARG A 71 3.77 -3.93 -17.68
C ARG A 71 2.76 -2.99 -18.39
N TRP A 72 2.68 -1.71 -17.97
CA TRP A 72 1.77 -0.74 -18.59
C TRP A 72 2.26 -0.34 -19.97
N LYS A 73 1.33 -0.23 -20.93
CA LYS A 73 1.64 0.23 -22.31
C LYS A 73 2.32 1.60 -22.37
N VAL A 74 2.05 2.46 -21.37
CA VAL A 74 2.65 3.80 -21.24
C VAL A 74 3.99 3.81 -20.50
N PHE A 75 4.46 2.68 -20.01
CA PHE A 75 5.70 2.59 -19.22
C PHE A 75 6.94 3.10 -19.97
N PRO A 76 7.16 2.81 -21.28
CA PRO A 76 8.31 3.38 -22.00
C PRO A 76 8.36 4.89 -21.92
N LEU A 77 7.22 5.57 -21.99
CA LEU A 77 7.13 7.03 -21.86
C LEU A 77 7.42 7.48 -20.42
N LEU A 78 6.86 6.79 -19.41
CA LEU A 78 7.13 7.07 -18.01
C LEU A 78 8.62 6.86 -17.66
N LYS A 79 9.22 5.79 -18.17
CA LYS A 79 10.65 5.52 -18.00
C LYS A 79 11.51 6.60 -18.67
N PHE A 80 11.16 7.01 -19.88
CA PHE A 80 11.86 8.08 -20.58
C PHE A 80 11.79 9.43 -19.84
N ALA A 81 10.62 9.78 -19.28
CA ALA A 81 10.39 11.06 -18.63
C ALA A 81 10.89 11.08 -17.16
N PHE A 82 10.71 10.00 -16.39
CA PHE A 82 10.87 9.99 -14.95
C PHE A 82 11.79 8.88 -14.41
N ASP A 83 12.10 7.85 -15.20
CA ASP A 83 12.99 6.73 -14.88
C ASP A 83 12.76 6.17 -13.47
N PRO A 84 11.55 5.64 -13.14
CA PRO A 84 11.24 5.13 -11.82
C PRO A 84 12.14 3.94 -11.45
N ILE A 85 12.39 3.76 -10.16
CA ILE A 85 13.13 2.61 -9.61
C ILE A 85 12.14 1.49 -9.35
N MET A 86 12.31 0.33 -9.97
CA MET A 86 11.36 -0.78 -9.87
C MET A 86 11.60 -1.63 -8.62
N ARG A 87 10.51 -2.02 -7.95
CA ARG A 87 10.50 -2.94 -6.82
C ARG A 87 9.56 -4.11 -7.09
N TYR A 88 10.07 -5.32 -6.89
CA TYR A 88 9.25 -6.54 -6.85
C TYR A 88 8.71 -6.73 -5.43
N LYS A 89 7.39 -6.74 -5.28
CA LYS A 89 6.72 -7.11 -4.02
C LYS A 89 6.90 -8.61 -3.78
N GLY A 90 6.91 -9.04 -2.52
CA GLY A 90 7.10 -10.46 -2.21
C GLY A 90 8.53 -10.99 -2.44
N MET A 91 9.48 -10.12 -2.76
CA MET A 91 10.90 -10.44 -2.94
C MET A 91 11.79 -9.58 -2.05
N THR A 92 13.04 -9.99 -1.87
CA THR A 92 14.04 -9.19 -1.16
C THR A 92 14.28 -7.86 -1.89
N ALA A 93 14.30 -6.76 -1.14
CA ALA A 93 14.44 -5.42 -1.70
C ALA A 93 15.89 -5.01 -2.03
N SER A 94 16.87 -5.91 -1.96
CA SER A 94 18.30 -5.59 -2.04
C SER A 94 18.70 -4.85 -3.33
N ALA A 95 18.20 -5.29 -4.49
CA ALA A 95 18.49 -4.65 -5.78
C ALA A 95 17.93 -3.21 -5.83
N THR A 96 16.67 -3.03 -5.40
CA THR A 96 16.01 -1.72 -5.31
C THR A 96 16.76 -0.78 -4.37
N VAL A 97 17.16 -1.25 -3.20
CA VAL A 97 17.93 -0.48 -2.21
C VAL A 97 19.28 -0.05 -2.79
N MET A 98 19.99 -0.96 -3.45
CA MET A 98 21.28 -0.63 -4.09
C MET A 98 21.11 0.42 -5.20
N GLU A 99 20.04 0.35 -5.99
CA GLU A 99 19.74 1.34 -7.02
C GLU A 99 19.39 2.70 -6.41
N MET A 100 18.57 2.73 -5.34
CA MET A 100 18.28 3.96 -4.60
C MET A 100 19.56 4.64 -4.09
N ILE A 101 20.45 3.88 -3.42
CA ILE A 101 21.70 4.40 -2.89
C ILE A 101 22.61 4.93 -4.00
N ARG A 102 22.74 4.21 -5.12
CA ARG A 102 23.52 4.66 -6.28
C ARG A 102 22.93 5.95 -6.87
N THR A 103 21.60 6.02 -7.00
CA THR A 103 20.87 7.17 -7.53
C THR A 103 21.16 8.43 -6.69
N VAL A 104 21.02 8.32 -5.36
CA VAL A 104 21.26 9.46 -4.45
C VAL A 104 22.73 9.86 -4.43
N ARG A 105 23.65 8.90 -4.39
CA ARG A 105 25.10 9.18 -4.48
C ARG A 105 25.50 9.83 -5.79
N GLY A 106 24.79 9.51 -6.88
CA GLY A 106 24.91 10.15 -8.19
C GLY A 106 24.27 11.54 -8.29
N GLY A 107 23.74 12.10 -7.18
CA GLY A 107 23.19 13.46 -7.12
C GLY A 107 21.73 13.59 -7.58
N THR A 108 20.98 12.48 -7.63
CA THR A 108 19.53 12.51 -7.93
C THR A 108 18.74 12.07 -6.70
N SER A 109 17.80 12.89 -6.25
CA SER A 109 16.94 12.56 -5.10
C SER A 109 15.99 11.40 -5.41
N VAL A 110 15.54 10.70 -4.36
CA VAL A 110 14.65 9.55 -4.47
C VAL A 110 13.48 9.71 -3.52
N CYS A 111 12.28 9.30 -3.95
CA CYS A 111 11.11 9.18 -3.10
C CYS A 111 10.69 7.71 -3.00
N MET A 112 10.41 7.27 -1.77
CA MET A 112 9.92 5.92 -1.47
C MET A 112 8.78 6.00 -0.46
N PHE A 113 7.77 5.16 -0.64
CA PHE A 113 6.71 4.93 0.34
C PHE A 113 7.16 3.78 1.23
N ALA A 114 7.56 4.13 2.48
CA ALA A 114 8.26 3.20 3.37
C ALA A 114 7.40 2.01 3.82
N GLU A 115 6.09 2.17 3.80
CA GLU A 115 5.11 1.12 4.11
C GLU A 115 5.07 0.01 3.06
N GLY A 116 5.45 0.30 1.82
CA GLY A 116 5.46 -0.67 0.71
C GLY A 116 4.10 -1.09 0.16
N VAL A 117 3.01 -0.82 0.89
CA VAL A 117 1.61 -1.01 0.49
C VAL A 117 0.79 0.18 0.93
N ARG A 118 -0.33 0.43 0.23
CA ARG A 118 -1.28 1.47 0.63
C ARG A 118 -2.06 1.03 1.86
N SER A 119 -2.45 1.98 2.69
CA SER A 119 -3.34 1.71 3.83
C SER A 119 -4.67 1.10 3.37
N TRP A 120 -5.07 -0.01 4.00
CA TRP A 120 -6.36 -0.66 3.78
C TRP A 120 -7.49 -0.08 4.63
N ASP A 121 -7.20 0.29 5.86
CA ASP A 121 -8.16 0.64 6.91
C ASP A 121 -7.95 2.03 7.53
N GLY A 122 -7.06 2.83 6.96
CA GLY A 122 -6.75 4.16 7.46
C GLY A 122 -5.60 4.20 8.46
N LEU A 123 -5.05 3.03 8.84
CA LEU A 123 -3.81 2.94 9.62
C LEU A 123 -2.59 2.74 8.70
N PRO A 124 -1.42 3.25 9.06
CA PRO A 124 -0.20 2.97 8.32
C PRO A 124 0.17 1.49 8.46
N SER A 125 0.73 0.93 7.38
CA SER A 125 1.35 -0.39 7.43
C SER A 125 2.71 -0.32 8.14
N PRO A 126 3.16 -1.42 8.79
CA PRO A 126 4.45 -1.44 9.46
C PRO A 126 5.60 -1.12 8.51
N ILE A 127 6.51 -0.25 8.96
CA ILE A 127 7.74 0.08 8.24
C ILE A 127 8.82 -0.93 8.62
N LEU A 128 9.47 -1.51 7.60
CA LEU A 128 10.51 -2.51 7.84
C LEU A 128 11.69 -1.92 8.64
N PRO A 129 12.19 -2.58 9.69
CA PRO A 129 13.33 -2.13 10.49
C PRO A 129 14.62 -1.87 9.67
N ALA A 130 14.77 -2.55 8.53
CA ALA A 130 15.86 -2.32 7.61
C ALA A 130 15.87 -0.92 6.98
N THR A 131 14.75 -0.18 7.01
CA THR A 131 14.62 1.16 6.42
C THR A 131 15.61 2.15 7.02
N GLY A 132 15.77 2.17 8.33
CA GLY A 132 16.77 3.03 9.00
C GLY A 132 18.20 2.73 8.56
N LYS A 133 18.55 1.45 8.32
CA LYS A 133 19.84 1.05 7.79
C LYS A 133 20.07 1.57 6.37
N VAL A 134 19.02 1.54 5.52
CA VAL A 134 19.06 2.09 4.16
C VAL A 134 19.33 3.59 4.20
N ILE A 135 18.58 4.34 5.01
CA ILE A 135 18.75 5.79 5.17
C ILE A 135 20.15 6.14 5.65
N LYS A 136 20.64 5.48 6.70
CA LYS A 136 22.01 5.69 7.20
C LYS A 136 23.07 5.39 6.16
N SER A 137 22.90 4.34 5.37
CA SER A 137 23.83 3.94 4.31
C SER A 137 23.83 4.85 3.09
N ALA A 138 22.76 5.58 2.85
CA ALA A 138 22.63 6.51 1.72
C ALA A 138 23.52 7.73 1.85
N LYS A 139 23.87 8.15 3.08
CA LYS A 139 24.73 9.33 3.39
C LYS A 139 24.21 10.60 2.71
N CYS A 140 22.92 10.85 2.80
CA CYS A 140 22.24 12.04 2.28
C CYS A 140 21.20 12.53 3.30
N ALA A 141 20.56 13.66 3.03
CA ALA A 141 19.47 14.14 3.85
C ALA A 141 18.23 13.24 3.72
N LEU A 142 17.42 13.19 4.78
CA LEU A 142 16.10 12.56 4.80
C LEU A 142 15.05 13.66 4.96
N ILE A 143 14.02 13.60 4.13
CA ILE A 143 12.80 14.40 4.26
C ILE A 143 11.67 13.43 4.54
N THR A 144 11.01 13.54 5.68
CA THR A 144 9.78 12.83 5.97
C THR A 144 8.60 13.66 5.48
N TYR A 145 7.62 13.00 4.85
CA TYR A 145 6.50 13.69 4.21
C TYR A 145 5.18 12.99 4.56
N ARG A 146 4.16 13.76 4.88
CA ARG A 146 2.85 13.22 5.26
C ARG A 146 1.77 13.69 4.29
N ILE A 147 0.91 12.75 3.90
CA ILE A 147 -0.28 12.96 3.09
C ILE A 147 -1.48 12.65 3.98
N SER A 148 -2.26 13.67 4.32
CA SER A 148 -3.48 13.54 5.12
C SER A 148 -4.72 13.57 4.22
N GLY A 149 -5.73 12.76 4.56
CA GLY A 149 -7.00 12.69 3.82
C GLY A 149 -6.97 11.87 2.54
N GLY A 150 -5.81 11.37 2.11
CA GLY A 150 -5.67 10.54 0.92
C GLY A 150 -6.46 9.23 1.05
N TYR A 151 -6.43 8.59 2.21
CA TYR A 151 -7.18 7.37 2.50
C TYR A 151 -8.67 7.51 2.15
N PHE A 152 -9.36 8.56 2.61
CA PHE A 152 -10.78 8.77 2.32
C PHE A 152 -11.04 9.18 0.87
N ALA A 153 -10.09 9.88 0.25
CA ALA A 153 -10.22 10.33 -1.14
C ALA A 153 -10.12 9.19 -2.17
N SER A 154 -9.35 8.13 -1.86
CA SER A 154 -9.19 6.96 -2.72
C SER A 154 -8.80 5.73 -1.91
N PRO A 155 -9.72 5.16 -1.11
CA PRO A 155 -9.45 3.94 -0.35
C PRO A 155 -9.01 2.80 -1.24
N MET A 156 -8.18 1.89 -0.71
CA MET A 156 -7.63 0.75 -1.46
C MET A 156 -8.74 -0.12 -2.07
N TRP A 157 -9.81 -0.39 -1.33
CA TRP A 157 -10.92 -1.21 -1.83
C TRP A 157 -11.69 -0.56 -2.97
N SER A 158 -11.72 0.78 -3.05
CA SER A 158 -12.49 1.51 -4.09
C SER A 158 -11.76 1.61 -5.42
N GLU A 159 -10.61 0.95 -5.59
CA GLU A 159 -9.87 0.95 -6.83
C GLU A 159 -10.74 0.56 -8.03
N GLY A 160 -10.75 1.43 -9.05
CA GLY A 160 -11.63 1.28 -10.21
C GLY A 160 -13.09 1.65 -9.99
N SER A 161 -13.52 2.03 -8.78
CA SER A 161 -14.89 2.52 -8.49
C SER A 161 -15.00 4.04 -8.44
N GLY A 162 -13.88 4.74 -8.60
CA GLY A 162 -13.80 6.19 -8.60
C GLY A 162 -13.05 6.77 -7.40
N THR A 163 -12.77 8.06 -7.51
CA THR A 163 -12.15 8.84 -6.44
C THR A 163 -13.17 9.80 -5.86
N ARG A 164 -12.95 10.22 -4.61
CA ARG A 164 -13.84 11.12 -3.89
C ARG A 164 -13.18 12.48 -3.75
N LYS A 165 -13.97 13.52 -3.95
CA LYS A 165 -13.51 14.90 -3.77
C LYS A 165 -13.70 15.32 -2.32
N GLY A 166 -12.62 15.67 -1.65
CA GLY A 166 -12.62 16.14 -0.27
C GLY A 166 -11.54 17.18 -0.03
N LYS A 167 -10.75 16.96 1.00
CA LYS A 167 -9.57 17.77 1.33
C LYS A 167 -8.38 16.84 1.55
N VAL A 168 -7.45 16.82 0.61
CA VAL A 168 -6.19 16.12 0.74
C VAL A 168 -5.10 17.16 0.97
N TYR A 169 -4.18 16.89 1.91
CA TYR A 169 -3.14 17.83 2.27
C TYR A 169 -1.78 17.13 2.38
N GLY A 170 -0.79 17.70 1.72
CA GLY A 170 0.58 17.18 1.74
C GLY A 170 1.56 18.18 2.36
N ARG A 171 2.44 17.71 3.26
CA ARG A 171 3.45 18.55 3.88
C ARG A 171 4.72 17.78 4.24
N PRO A 172 5.90 18.43 4.18
CA PRO A 172 7.07 17.92 4.87
C PRO A 172 6.78 17.91 6.39
N VAL A 173 7.24 16.86 7.07
CA VAL A 173 7.17 16.78 8.54
C VAL A 173 8.48 17.27 9.12
N ASN A 174 9.59 16.64 8.73
CA ASN A 174 10.93 17.01 9.17
C ASN A 174 11.95 16.89 8.03
N ILE A 175 13.05 17.61 8.17
CA ILE A 175 14.23 17.53 7.29
C ILE A 175 15.44 17.24 8.17
N TYR A 176 16.05 16.07 8.00
CA TYR A 176 17.24 15.64 8.72
C TYR A 176 18.45 15.72 7.79
N SER A 177 19.49 16.44 8.20
CA SER A 177 20.72 16.50 7.42
C SER A 177 21.49 15.17 7.45
N ALA A 178 22.39 14.96 6.49
CA ALA A 178 23.26 13.80 6.48
C ALA A 178 24.12 13.68 7.76
N ASP A 179 24.56 14.81 8.30
CA ASP A 179 25.38 14.84 9.52
C ASP A 179 24.58 14.50 10.78
N GLN A 180 23.31 14.91 10.86
CA GLN A 180 22.40 14.49 11.92
C GLN A 180 22.18 12.97 11.88
N LEU A 181 21.84 12.43 10.71
CA LEU A 181 21.60 10.99 10.53
C LEU A 181 22.85 10.13 10.77
N ALA A 182 24.04 10.66 10.46
CA ALA A 182 25.30 9.96 10.73
C ALA A 182 25.54 9.72 12.22
N LYS A 183 25.09 10.65 13.08
CA LYS A 183 25.23 10.57 14.54
C LYS A 183 24.18 9.68 15.21
N MET A 184 23.07 9.40 14.54
CA MET A 184 21.98 8.56 15.06
C MET A 184 22.29 7.07 14.86
N SER A 185 21.82 6.25 15.78
CA SER A 185 21.75 4.79 15.60
C SER A 185 20.68 4.44 14.55
N VAL A 186 20.68 3.20 14.06
CA VAL A 186 19.64 2.70 13.13
C VAL A 186 18.28 2.69 13.82
N SER A 187 18.22 2.37 15.12
CA SER A 187 16.98 2.40 15.90
C SER A 187 16.39 3.81 15.96
N GLU A 188 17.19 4.81 16.37
CA GLU A 188 16.74 6.20 16.42
C GLU A 188 16.25 6.72 15.07
N ILE A 189 16.87 6.29 13.95
CA ILE A 189 16.40 6.63 12.61
C ILE A 189 15.04 5.97 12.33
N ASN A 190 14.84 4.71 12.72
CA ASN A 190 13.54 4.04 12.59
C ASN A 190 12.48 4.73 13.46
N ASP A 191 12.81 5.13 14.67
CA ASP A 191 11.88 5.78 15.60
C ASP A 191 11.36 7.11 15.04
N ILE A 192 12.26 7.96 14.50
CA ILE A 192 11.85 9.22 13.87
C ILE A 192 11.03 8.99 12.60
N ILE A 193 11.36 7.96 11.78
CA ILE A 193 10.59 7.63 10.58
C ILE A 193 9.17 7.20 10.97
N ASN A 194 9.05 6.30 11.93
CA ASN A 194 7.74 5.84 12.40
C ASN A 194 6.90 6.97 12.98
N ALA A 195 7.49 7.82 13.83
CA ALA A 195 6.78 8.96 14.42
C ALA A 195 6.32 9.98 13.37
N ASP A 196 7.21 10.31 12.42
CA ASP A 196 6.92 11.31 11.40
C ASP A 196 5.88 10.84 10.37
N LEU A 197 5.87 9.57 10.02
CA LEU A 197 4.98 9.02 9.00
C LEU A 197 3.65 8.51 9.56
N TYR A 198 3.57 8.30 10.88
CA TYR A 198 2.35 7.79 11.51
C TYR A 198 1.18 8.77 11.34
N GLU A 199 0.10 8.29 10.77
CA GLU A 199 -1.18 9.00 10.71
C GLU A 199 -2.33 7.99 10.80
N ASP A 200 -3.15 8.11 11.84
CA ASP A 200 -4.44 7.45 11.88
C ASP A 200 -5.47 8.35 11.19
N ALA A 201 -5.95 7.92 10.02
CA ALA A 201 -6.86 8.70 9.19
C ALA A 201 -8.18 9.01 9.93
N TYR A 202 -8.68 8.07 10.74
CA TYR A 202 -9.93 8.25 11.47
C TYR A 202 -9.79 9.19 12.67
N GLU A 203 -8.63 9.20 13.34
CA GLU A 203 -8.39 10.19 14.40
C GLU A 203 -8.31 11.61 13.84
N ILE A 204 -7.67 11.80 12.68
CA ILE A 204 -7.66 13.09 11.98
C ILE A 204 -9.07 13.48 11.54
N GLN A 205 -9.83 12.55 10.99
CA GLN A 205 -11.21 12.77 10.55
C GLN A 205 -12.14 13.15 11.71
N LYS A 206 -11.96 12.53 12.87
CA LYS A 206 -12.71 12.81 14.09
C LYS A 206 -12.43 14.22 14.63
N GLN A 207 -11.16 14.64 14.61
CA GLN A 207 -10.76 15.97 15.06
C GLN A 207 -11.19 17.07 14.09
N ASN A 208 -11.11 16.83 12.80
CA ASN A 208 -11.40 17.79 11.73
C ASN A 208 -12.25 17.12 10.64
N PRO A 209 -13.57 16.98 10.83
CA PRO A 209 -14.42 16.26 9.89
C PRO A 209 -14.42 16.88 8.50
N VAL A 210 -14.04 16.08 7.50
CA VAL A 210 -14.05 16.45 6.08
C VAL A 210 -15.00 15.53 5.33
N LYS A 211 -15.82 16.13 4.47
CA LYS A 211 -16.75 15.43 3.61
C LYS A 211 -16.07 15.01 2.31
N TYR A 212 -15.98 13.70 2.05
CA TYR A 212 -15.39 13.13 0.83
C TYR A 212 -16.48 12.70 -0.14
N LYS A 213 -16.91 13.65 -0.98
CA LYS A 213 -18.05 13.49 -1.90
C LYS A 213 -17.71 12.49 -3.02
N GLY A 214 -18.57 11.50 -3.18
CA GLY A 214 -18.46 10.47 -4.19
C GLY A 214 -19.78 9.75 -4.42
N LYS A 215 -19.74 8.71 -5.25
CA LYS A 215 -20.85 7.79 -5.47
C LYS A 215 -20.37 6.39 -5.17
N ASN A 216 -21.28 5.51 -4.75
CA ASN A 216 -20.98 4.11 -4.51
C ASN A 216 -19.83 3.96 -3.49
N LEU A 217 -19.98 4.61 -2.33
CA LEU A 217 -18.88 4.78 -1.38
C LEU A 217 -18.42 3.46 -0.74
N ALA A 218 -19.30 2.47 -0.62
CA ALA A 218 -18.95 1.14 -0.12
C ALA A 218 -18.63 0.13 -1.23
N GLU A 219 -18.68 0.52 -2.49
CA GLU A 219 -18.47 -0.40 -3.61
C GLU A 219 -17.13 -1.11 -3.51
N LYS A 220 -17.16 -2.46 -3.54
CA LYS A 220 -16.00 -3.35 -3.41
C LYS A 220 -15.36 -3.39 -2.01
N MET A 221 -16.03 -2.88 -0.98
CA MET A 221 -15.54 -2.94 0.40
C MET A 221 -15.46 -4.40 0.91
N ASP A 222 -16.28 -5.29 0.35
CA ASP A 222 -16.24 -6.75 0.57
C ASP A 222 -14.92 -7.41 0.14
N THR A 223 -14.10 -6.76 -0.68
CA THR A 223 -12.73 -7.24 -0.99
C THR A 223 -11.77 -7.06 0.18
N MET A 224 -12.13 -6.28 1.17
CA MET A 224 -11.35 -6.00 2.38
C MET A 224 -12.03 -6.52 3.65
N LEU A 225 -13.35 -6.33 3.76
CA LEU A 225 -14.17 -6.79 4.89
C LEU A 225 -14.93 -8.03 4.45
N PHE A 226 -14.62 -9.18 5.02
CA PHE A 226 -15.17 -10.47 4.60
C PHE A 226 -15.74 -11.31 5.76
N ILE A 227 -15.55 -10.88 7.02
CA ILE A 227 -16.20 -11.47 8.18
C ILE A 227 -17.40 -10.60 8.56
N CYS A 228 -18.61 -11.18 8.60
CA CYS A 228 -19.79 -10.45 9.02
C CYS A 228 -19.67 -10.02 10.49
N PRO A 229 -19.80 -8.73 10.82
CA PRO A 229 -19.69 -8.27 12.20
C PRO A 229 -20.81 -8.81 13.11
N GLU A 230 -21.95 -9.20 12.57
CA GLU A 230 -23.11 -9.67 13.33
C GLU A 230 -23.06 -11.19 13.59
N CYS A 231 -22.95 -12.00 12.51
CA CYS A 231 -23.00 -13.47 12.67
C CYS A 231 -21.63 -14.15 12.68
N GLY A 232 -20.53 -13.44 12.46
CA GLY A 232 -19.17 -13.97 12.46
C GLY A 232 -18.83 -14.86 11.25
N LYS A 233 -19.77 -15.09 10.31
CA LYS A 233 -19.49 -15.92 9.14
C LYS A 233 -18.61 -15.20 8.13
N MET A 234 -17.71 -15.97 7.53
CA MET A 234 -16.72 -15.50 6.57
C MET A 234 -17.23 -15.59 5.14
N ASP A 235 -16.74 -14.69 4.26
CA ASP A 235 -17.07 -14.62 2.82
C ASP A 235 -18.58 -14.45 2.55
N THR A 236 -19.31 -13.85 3.50
CA THR A 236 -20.76 -13.64 3.40
C THR A 236 -21.16 -12.18 3.16
N LEU A 237 -20.18 -11.28 3.15
CA LEU A 237 -20.41 -9.87 2.88
C LEU A 237 -20.38 -9.60 1.37
N SER A 238 -21.29 -8.76 0.92
CA SER A 238 -21.32 -8.19 -0.42
C SER A 238 -21.55 -6.69 -0.34
N SER A 239 -20.89 -5.92 -1.20
CA SER A 239 -20.97 -4.46 -1.21
C SER A 239 -21.57 -3.95 -2.51
N LYS A 240 -22.51 -3.03 -2.41
CA LYS A 240 -23.14 -2.36 -3.55
C LYS A 240 -23.53 -0.95 -3.19
N ASN A 241 -23.16 0.01 -4.05
CA ASN A 241 -23.36 1.43 -3.80
C ASN A 241 -22.70 1.85 -2.48
N ASP A 242 -23.51 2.31 -1.51
CA ASP A 242 -23.06 2.78 -0.19
C ASP A 242 -23.34 1.75 0.92
N THR A 243 -23.76 0.53 0.57
CA THR A 243 -24.22 -0.50 1.51
C THR A 243 -23.39 -1.77 1.41
N VAL A 244 -23.11 -2.37 2.56
CA VAL A 244 -22.57 -3.72 2.71
C VAL A 244 -23.61 -4.59 3.38
N SER A 245 -23.86 -5.78 2.82
CA SER A 245 -24.91 -6.71 3.30
C SER A 245 -24.34 -8.11 3.47
N CYS A 246 -24.81 -8.83 4.48
CA CYS A 246 -24.50 -10.24 4.71
C CYS A 246 -25.58 -11.12 4.10
N CYS A 247 -25.21 -12.07 3.22
CA CYS A 247 -26.16 -13.01 2.60
C CYS A 247 -26.66 -14.10 3.56
N GLU A 248 -26.00 -14.32 4.72
CA GLU A 248 -26.37 -15.35 5.67
C GLU A 248 -27.39 -14.88 6.72
N CYS A 249 -27.13 -13.74 7.37
CA CYS A 249 -28.00 -13.26 8.45
C CYS A 249 -28.86 -12.05 8.05
N GLY A 250 -28.71 -11.52 6.83
CA GLY A 250 -29.44 -10.35 6.36
C GLY A 250 -28.99 -9.02 6.98
N HIS A 251 -28.00 -9.02 7.87
CA HIS A 251 -27.47 -7.79 8.44
C HIS A 251 -26.90 -6.88 7.35
N SER A 252 -27.15 -5.59 7.44
CA SER A 252 -26.61 -4.60 6.50
C SER A 252 -26.22 -3.31 7.21
N PHE A 253 -25.19 -2.65 6.69
CA PHE A 253 -24.70 -1.37 7.16
C PHE A 253 -24.29 -0.49 5.99
N THR A 254 -24.23 0.83 6.21
CA THR A 254 -23.87 1.80 5.18
C THR A 254 -22.58 2.53 5.52
N TYR A 255 -21.91 3.05 4.50
CA TYR A 255 -20.70 3.87 4.61
C TYR A 255 -20.95 5.25 4.02
N ASP A 256 -20.68 6.31 4.81
CA ASP A 256 -21.01 7.68 4.45
C ASP A 256 -19.82 8.49 3.88
N GLU A 257 -20.08 9.73 3.50
CA GLU A 257 -19.07 10.65 2.94
C GLU A 257 -18.05 11.14 4.00
N TYR A 258 -18.25 10.86 5.29
CA TYR A 258 -17.28 11.12 6.35
C TYR A 258 -16.43 9.90 6.68
N GLY A 259 -16.71 8.76 6.02
CA GLY A 259 -15.99 7.50 6.25
C GLY A 259 -16.54 6.71 7.44
N MET A 260 -17.75 7.02 7.91
CA MET A 260 -18.36 6.35 9.07
C MET A 260 -19.28 5.23 8.63
N LEU A 261 -19.37 4.19 9.45
CA LEU A 261 -20.30 3.07 9.30
C LEU A 261 -21.58 3.36 10.10
N HIS A 262 -22.73 3.10 9.50
CA HIS A 262 -24.04 3.26 10.15
C HIS A 262 -24.81 1.94 10.07
N GLY A 263 -25.41 1.53 11.19
CA GLY A 263 -26.08 0.23 11.31
C GLY A 263 -25.13 -0.94 11.58
N CYS A 264 -23.87 -0.67 11.92
CA CYS A 264 -22.86 -1.64 12.31
C CYS A 264 -22.51 -1.46 13.79
N LYS A 265 -22.07 -2.52 14.48
CA LYS A 265 -21.54 -2.39 15.85
C LYS A 265 -20.21 -1.64 15.93
N PHE A 266 -19.52 -1.45 14.80
CA PHE A 266 -18.31 -0.65 14.66
C PHE A 266 -18.62 0.66 13.97
N GLU A 267 -18.03 1.77 14.43
CA GLU A 267 -18.25 3.09 13.84
C GLU A 267 -17.38 3.33 12.60
N THR A 268 -16.26 2.63 12.48
CA THR A 268 -15.29 2.86 11.41
C THR A 268 -14.85 1.56 10.74
N VAL A 269 -14.40 1.67 9.49
CA VAL A 269 -13.77 0.57 8.75
C VAL A 269 -12.49 0.11 9.47
N ARG A 270 -11.76 1.03 10.10
CA ARG A 270 -10.59 0.73 10.93
C ARG A 270 -10.93 -0.25 12.05
N ASP A 271 -11.95 0.07 12.84
CA ASP A 271 -12.30 -0.74 14.03
C ASP A 271 -12.82 -2.11 13.61
N LEU A 272 -13.63 -2.17 12.54
CA LEU A 272 -14.10 -3.44 11.98
C LEU A 272 -12.93 -4.28 11.40
N SER A 273 -11.97 -3.62 10.71
CA SER A 273 -10.78 -4.30 10.18
C SER A 273 -9.88 -4.85 11.29
N LEU A 274 -9.67 -4.09 12.36
CA LEU A 274 -8.88 -4.56 13.51
C LEU A 274 -9.55 -5.76 14.18
N TRP A 275 -10.85 -5.69 14.42
CA TRP A 275 -11.60 -6.83 14.94
C TRP A 275 -11.49 -8.07 14.02
N GLN A 276 -11.62 -7.88 12.71
CA GLN A 276 -11.48 -8.97 11.74
C GLN A 276 -10.08 -9.60 11.78
N LYS A 277 -9.03 -8.79 11.91
CA LYS A 277 -7.64 -9.28 12.06
C LYS A 277 -7.45 -10.08 13.34
N ASP A 278 -8.08 -9.65 14.44
CA ASP A 278 -8.03 -10.37 15.71
C ASP A 278 -8.79 -11.70 15.63
N GLU A 279 -9.96 -11.74 14.96
CA GLU A 279 -10.70 -13.01 14.74
C GLU A 279 -9.87 -14.01 13.91
N ILE A 280 -9.19 -13.54 12.87
CA ILE A 280 -8.31 -14.39 12.06
C ILE A 280 -7.14 -14.93 12.91
N ALA A 281 -6.51 -14.08 13.72
CA ALA A 281 -5.37 -14.47 14.54
C ALA A 281 -5.72 -15.56 15.57
N LYS A 282 -6.93 -15.52 16.14
CA LYS A 282 -7.41 -16.54 17.10
C LYS A 282 -7.49 -17.95 16.51
N HIS A 283 -7.69 -18.07 15.22
CA HIS A 283 -7.94 -19.35 14.55
C HIS A 283 -6.89 -19.67 13.47
N ALA A 284 -5.80 -18.90 13.37
CA ALA A 284 -4.84 -18.97 12.27
C ALA A 284 -4.23 -20.37 12.07
N GLU A 285 -3.97 -21.11 13.17
CA GLU A 285 -3.34 -22.42 13.11
C GLU A 285 -4.30 -23.56 12.68
N THR A 286 -5.61 -23.36 12.80
CA THR A 286 -6.61 -24.41 12.58
C THR A 286 -7.54 -24.14 11.42
N VAL A 287 -7.57 -22.89 10.92
CA VAL A 287 -8.49 -22.50 9.85
C VAL A 287 -7.98 -22.95 8.48
N THR A 288 -8.94 -23.27 7.61
CA THR A 288 -8.69 -23.50 6.18
C THR A 288 -9.47 -22.46 5.37
N TYR A 289 -8.77 -21.64 4.61
CA TYR A 289 -9.39 -20.70 3.68
C TYR A 289 -9.42 -21.27 2.29
N THR A 290 -10.57 -21.16 1.63
CA THR A 290 -10.76 -21.64 0.26
C THR A 290 -11.36 -20.57 -0.63
N SER A 291 -11.04 -20.63 -1.91
CA SER A 291 -11.72 -19.90 -2.97
C SER A 291 -11.90 -20.85 -4.15
N PRO A 292 -13.05 -20.83 -4.83
CA PRO A 292 -13.38 -21.87 -5.82
C PRO A 292 -12.49 -21.81 -7.05
N LEU A 293 -11.95 -20.62 -7.40
CA LEU A 293 -11.13 -20.43 -8.59
C LEU A 293 -10.06 -19.38 -8.36
N GLY A 294 -8.85 -19.69 -8.78
CA GLY A 294 -7.73 -18.79 -8.91
C GLY A 294 -6.84 -19.15 -10.09
N SER A 295 -6.07 -18.20 -10.54
CA SER A 295 -5.10 -18.35 -11.64
C SER A 295 -3.70 -18.13 -11.10
N LEU A 296 -2.83 -19.12 -11.21
CA LEU A 296 -1.44 -19.06 -10.81
C LEU A 296 -0.55 -18.73 -12.00
N ILE A 297 0.30 -17.73 -11.85
CA ILE A 297 1.19 -17.21 -12.88
C ILE A 297 2.62 -17.17 -12.32
N LYS A 298 3.60 -17.67 -13.05
CA LYS A 298 5.01 -17.44 -12.77
C LYS A 298 5.48 -16.20 -13.51
N VAL A 299 6.24 -15.33 -12.82
CA VAL A 299 6.71 -14.07 -13.40
C VAL A 299 8.24 -14.07 -13.41
N GLU A 300 8.83 -13.95 -14.60
CA GLU A 300 10.26 -13.86 -14.79
C GLU A 300 10.60 -12.68 -15.71
N LYS A 301 11.45 -11.75 -15.24
CA LYS A 301 11.89 -10.56 -16.02
C LYS A 301 10.73 -9.76 -16.65
N HIS A 302 9.63 -9.62 -15.91
CA HIS A 302 8.36 -8.99 -16.33
C HIS A 302 7.50 -9.79 -17.33
N GLU A 303 7.92 -10.98 -17.69
CA GLU A 303 7.12 -11.90 -18.53
C GLU A 303 6.29 -12.81 -17.64
N GLU A 304 5.01 -12.97 -18.02
CA GLU A 304 4.03 -13.77 -17.31
C GLU A 304 3.86 -15.12 -18.01
N THR A 305 4.00 -16.20 -17.25
CA THR A 305 3.76 -17.57 -17.71
C THR A 305 2.61 -18.17 -16.89
N PRO A 306 1.40 -18.33 -17.44
CA PRO A 306 0.33 -19.03 -16.76
C PRO A 306 0.73 -20.47 -16.44
N LEU A 307 0.48 -20.91 -15.21
CA LEU A 307 0.82 -22.28 -14.76
C LEU A 307 -0.43 -23.15 -14.64
N THR A 308 -1.45 -22.68 -13.90
CA THR A 308 -2.68 -23.45 -13.67
C THR A 308 -3.84 -22.52 -13.30
N ASN A 309 -5.05 -23.06 -13.46
CA ASN A 309 -6.29 -22.51 -12.91
C ASN A 309 -6.94 -23.58 -12.03
N GLY A 310 -7.36 -23.21 -10.83
CA GLY A 310 -7.99 -24.18 -9.93
C GLY A 310 -8.41 -23.57 -8.60
N ALA A 311 -8.94 -24.41 -7.72
CA ALA A 311 -9.29 -23.98 -6.37
C ALA A 311 -8.04 -23.51 -5.62
N VAL A 312 -8.19 -22.42 -4.86
CA VAL A 312 -7.16 -21.90 -3.97
C VAL A 312 -7.48 -22.31 -2.55
N THR A 313 -6.51 -22.89 -1.87
CA THR A 313 -6.65 -23.26 -0.44
C THR A 313 -5.42 -22.83 0.32
N MET A 314 -5.63 -22.32 1.53
CA MET A 314 -4.53 -21.98 2.45
C MET A 314 -4.85 -22.51 3.85
N THR A 315 -3.89 -23.22 4.41
CA THR A 315 -3.84 -23.67 5.81
C THR A 315 -2.63 -23.05 6.51
N ALA A 316 -2.40 -23.40 7.76
CA ALA A 316 -1.18 -23.01 8.46
C ALA A 316 0.10 -23.56 7.80
N GLU A 317 0.00 -24.68 7.07
CA GLU A 317 1.15 -25.39 6.52
C GLU A 317 1.42 -25.01 5.06
N LYS A 318 0.37 -24.84 4.24
CA LYS A 318 0.49 -24.70 2.79
C LYS A 318 -0.52 -23.76 2.14
N LEU A 319 -0.10 -23.20 1.01
CA LEU A 319 -0.93 -22.50 0.02
C LEU A 319 -0.98 -23.36 -1.26
N THR A 320 -2.17 -23.61 -1.77
CA THR A 320 -2.34 -24.41 -3.00
C THR A 320 -3.14 -23.64 -4.05
N CYS A 321 -2.88 -23.92 -5.32
CA CYS A 321 -3.72 -23.51 -6.45
C CYS A 321 -3.71 -24.62 -7.50
N GLY A 322 -4.86 -25.26 -7.74
CA GLY A 322 -4.91 -26.46 -8.58
C GLY A 322 -3.96 -27.54 -8.08
N GLU A 323 -3.05 -28.02 -8.96
CA GLU A 323 -2.01 -29.01 -8.64
C GLU A 323 -0.74 -28.45 -7.99
N TYR A 324 -0.60 -27.12 -7.89
CA TYR A 324 0.56 -26.48 -7.29
C TYR A 324 0.38 -26.30 -5.77
N GLU A 325 1.45 -26.61 -5.06
CA GLU A 325 1.51 -26.50 -3.59
C GLU A 325 2.79 -25.79 -3.15
N PHE A 326 2.66 -24.87 -2.21
CA PHE A 326 3.74 -24.08 -1.61
C PHE A 326 3.65 -24.19 -0.09
N ALA A 327 4.72 -24.66 0.56
CA ALA A 327 4.78 -24.62 2.02
C ALA A 327 4.80 -23.15 2.50
N VAL A 328 4.01 -22.83 3.52
CA VAL A 328 3.96 -21.48 4.09
C VAL A 328 5.33 -21.05 4.63
N SER A 329 6.12 -22.01 5.14
CA SER A 329 7.51 -21.78 5.57
C SER A 329 8.42 -21.27 4.45
N ASP A 330 8.21 -21.72 3.23
CA ASP A 330 9.05 -21.40 2.07
C ASP A 330 8.65 -20.09 1.38
N ILE A 331 7.45 -19.57 1.70
CA ILE A 331 7.02 -18.27 1.22
C ILE A 331 7.74 -17.17 2.01
N MET A 332 8.59 -16.41 1.31
CA MET A 332 9.38 -15.34 1.93
C MET A 332 8.51 -14.19 2.41
N ASP A 333 7.56 -13.76 1.56
CA ASP A 333 6.59 -12.70 1.85
C ASP A 333 5.37 -12.92 0.95
N LEU A 334 4.18 -12.62 1.46
CA LEU A 334 2.92 -12.72 0.73
C LEU A 334 2.24 -11.34 0.73
N ALA A 335 2.25 -10.66 -0.39
CA ALA A 335 1.75 -9.29 -0.51
C ALA A 335 0.60 -9.18 -1.51
N MET A 336 -0.31 -8.23 -1.26
CA MET A 336 -1.36 -7.90 -2.24
C MET A 336 -0.83 -7.08 -3.40
N HIS A 337 -1.29 -7.41 -4.60
CA HIS A 337 -1.23 -6.54 -5.76
C HIS A 337 -2.66 -6.22 -6.24
N GLY A 338 -3.03 -4.92 -6.20
CA GLY A 338 -4.43 -4.55 -6.37
C GLY A 338 -5.32 -5.18 -5.30
N ARG A 339 -6.52 -5.62 -5.67
CA ARG A 339 -7.52 -6.19 -4.75
C ARG A 339 -7.67 -7.71 -4.85
N HIS A 340 -7.22 -8.31 -5.92
CA HIS A 340 -7.51 -9.70 -6.27
C HIS A 340 -6.27 -10.58 -6.43
N ALA A 341 -5.09 -10.00 -6.50
CA ALA A 341 -3.87 -10.74 -6.71
C ALA A 341 -2.99 -10.76 -5.45
N LEU A 342 -2.45 -11.93 -5.16
CA LEU A 342 -1.36 -12.16 -4.22
C LEU A 342 -0.07 -12.31 -5.00
N VAL A 343 1.00 -11.69 -4.52
CA VAL A 343 2.34 -11.88 -5.08
C VAL A 343 3.27 -12.40 -4.00
N PHE A 344 4.05 -13.41 -4.33
CA PHE A 344 4.96 -14.04 -3.38
C PHE A 344 6.17 -14.66 -4.09
N SER A 345 7.20 -14.95 -3.32
CA SER A 345 8.39 -15.66 -3.78
C SER A 345 8.72 -16.85 -2.90
N THR A 346 9.19 -17.90 -3.55
CA THR A 346 9.81 -19.06 -2.94
C THR A 346 11.20 -19.27 -3.55
N ASN A 347 11.88 -20.34 -3.19
CA ASN A 347 13.14 -20.72 -3.85
C ASN A 347 12.95 -21.05 -5.35
N ASP A 348 11.73 -21.43 -5.78
CA ASP A 348 11.42 -21.83 -7.16
C ASP A 348 11.07 -20.63 -8.07
N GLY A 349 10.90 -19.43 -7.50
CA GLY A 349 10.64 -18.23 -8.28
C GLY A 349 9.69 -17.23 -7.66
N TYR A 350 9.21 -16.35 -8.51
CA TYR A 350 8.25 -15.30 -8.17
C TYR A 350 6.90 -15.58 -8.84
N PHE A 351 5.84 -15.54 -8.04
CA PHE A 351 4.50 -15.95 -8.45
C PHE A 351 3.48 -14.86 -8.21
N GLU A 352 2.47 -14.84 -9.06
CA GLU A 352 1.25 -14.07 -8.90
C GLU A 352 0.06 -15.04 -8.88
N LEU A 353 -0.76 -14.97 -7.84
CA LEU A 353 -1.97 -15.76 -7.66
C LEU A 353 -3.17 -14.82 -7.68
N ILE A 354 -3.92 -14.83 -8.77
CA ILE A 354 -5.16 -14.06 -8.92
C ILE A 354 -6.31 -14.90 -8.36
N VAL A 355 -7.02 -14.36 -7.37
CA VAL A 355 -8.23 -14.99 -6.82
C VAL A 355 -9.44 -14.45 -7.56
N GLU A 356 -10.14 -15.32 -8.26
CA GLU A 356 -11.27 -14.95 -9.13
C GLU A 356 -12.62 -15.07 -8.43
N ASN A 357 -13.66 -14.45 -9.02
CA ASN A 357 -15.08 -14.59 -8.69
C ASN A 357 -15.40 -14.61 -7.19
N SER A 358 -15.79 -13.52 -6.59
CA SER A 358 -16.17 -13.42 -5.18
C SER A 358 -15.11 -13.92 -4.16
N GLY A 359 -14.00 -14.46 -4.65
CA GLY A 359 -12.87 -14.82 -3.80
C GLY A 359 -12.21 -13.57 -3.22
N ASN A 360 -11.90 -13.61 -1.93
CA ASN A 360 -11.21 -12.52 -1.25
C ASN A 360 -9.73 -12.86 -1.11
N ALA A 361 -8.88 -12.22 -1.94
CA ALA A 361 -7.43 -12.45 -1.88
C ALA A 361 -6.83 -11.94 -0.56
N PHE A 362 -7.40 -10.91 0.04
CA PHE A 362 -6.87 -10.29 1.25
C PHE A 362 -6.92 -11.22 2.46
N LYS A 363 -7.89 -12.15 2.54
CA LYS A 363 -7.97 -13.14 3.63
C LYS A 363 -6.71 -14.01 3.73
N TYR A 364 -6.13 -14.38 2.59
CA TYR A 364 -4.90 -15.20 2.54
C TYR A 364 -3.69 -14.42 3.05
N GLN A 365 -3.58 -13.14 2.69
CA GLN A 365 -2.51 -12.29 3.23
C GLN A 365 -2.66 -12.10 4.75
N LEU A 366 -3.88 -11.88 5.25
CA LEU A 366 -4.11 -11.71 6.68
C LEU A 366 -3.79 -12.99 7.46
N LEU A 367 -4.16 -14.16 6.93
CA LEU A 367 -3.80 -15.45 7.53
C LEU A 367 -2.28 -15.64 7.55
N PHE A 368 -1.60 -15.40 6.43
CA PHE A 368 -0.14 -15.48 6.35
C PHE A 368 0.55 -14.58 7.39
N ASN A 369 0.09 -13.34 7.50
CA ASN A 369 0.64 -12.38 8.47
C ASN A 369 0.41 -12.83 9.92
N ALA A 370 -0.75 -13.40 10.23
CA ALA A 370 -1.05 -13.95 11.56
C ALA A 370 -0.12 -15.12 11.92
N LEU A 371 0.10 -16.06 10.98
CA LEU A 371 1.00 -17.20 11.14
C LEU A 371 2.46 -16.75 11.35
N LYS A 372 2.96 -15.81 10.53
CA LYS A 372 4.34 -15.28 10.68
C LYS A 372 4.53 -14.55 12.01
N LYS A 373 3.51 -13.82 12.49
CA LYS A 373 3.56 -13.15 13.80
C LYS A 373 3.60 -14.15 14.95
N ALA A 374 2.84 -15.24 14.89
CA ALA A 374 2.85 -16.29 15.89
C ALA A 374 4.24 -16.94 16.02
N VAL A 375 4.90 -17.25 14.91
CA VAL A 375 6.27 -17.79 14.90
C VAL A 375 7.25 -16.80 15.54
N ALA A 376 7.21 -15.51 15.15
CA ALA A 376 8.12 -14.49 15.70
C ALA A 376 7.93 -14.19 17.20
N THR A 377 6.76 -14.55 17.78
CA THR A 377 6.51 -14.40 19.22
C THR A 377 6.87 -15.67 20.02
N ALA A 378 7.08 -16.79 19.34
CA ALA A 378 7.48 -18.06 19.96
C ALA A 378 9.02 -18.25 20.03
N GLU A 379 9.78 -17.47 19.25
CA GLU A 379 11.25 -17.36 19.31
C GLU A 379 11.69 -16.27 20.32
#